data_1535191a4d6baab4a4eea65623cfadee
#
_entry.id   1535191a4d6baab4a4eea65623cfadee
#
_cell.length_a   1.000
_cell.length_b   1.000
_cell.length_c   1.000
_cell.angle_alpha   90.00
_cell.angle_beta   90.00
_cell.angle_gamma   90.00
#
_symmetry.space_group_name_H-M   'P 1'
#
loop_
_entity.id
_entity.type
_entity.pdbx_description
1 polymer ?
#
loop_
_entity_poly.entity_id
_entity_poly.type
_entity_poly.pdbx_seq_one_letter_code
_entity_poly.pdbx_strand_id
1 'polypeptide(L)'
;MTDKILLRKKVLEKRNELANKREKSQKICETVLNSNVFKNAKTVFVYLSFNNEVDTNLIVENCFQQGKKVCVPVCKKDCIMDAVSIQNMADMVYNNYGIAEPKDASNVVDKQDIDLIIVPGSVFDHDLNRMGYGKGYYDRYFVGTKAKRVALAFDVQIQNEPIPVGEYDVKMHCIVTENQIIGEL
;
A
#
# COMPACT_ATOMS: atom_id res chain seq x y z
N MET A 1 8.64 25.54 -5.75
CA MET A 1 8.40 24.14 -5.30
C MET A 1 6.93 23.88 -5.59
N THR A 2 6.56 22.77 -6.23
CA THR A 2 5.15 22.52 -6.57
C THR A 2 4.34 22.25 -5.30
N ASP A 3 3.06 22.62 -5.29
CA ASP A 3 2.15 22.42 -4.15
C ASP A 3 2.13 20.95 -3.68
N LYS A 4 2.22 19.99 -4.63
CA LYS A 4 2.34 18.55 -4.33
C LYS A 4 3.58 18.21 -3.47
N ILE A 5 4.73 18.85 -3.72
CA ILE A 5 5.98 18.58 -2.97
C ILE A 5 5.88 19.13 -1.55
N LEU A 6 5.37 20.34 -1.39
CA LEU A 6 5.19 20.97 -0.08
C LEU A 6 4.18 20.21 0.79
N LEU A 7 3.04 19.84 0.21
CA LEU A 7 2.00 19.10 0.91
C LEU A 7 2.54 17.73 1.38
N ARG A 8 3.21 16.99 0.49
CA ARG A 8 3.82 15.71 0.84
C ARG A 8 4.81 15.85 2.00
N LYS A 9 5.70 16.84 1.93
CA LYS A 9 6.69 17.08 2.98
C LYS A 9 6.02 17.31 4.33
N LYS A 10 5.06 18.23 4.40
CA LYS A 10 4.31 18.58 5.61
C LYS A 10 3.60 17.38 6.22
N VAL A 11 2.96 16.55 5.40
CA VAL A 11 2.20 15.39 5.90
C VAL A 11 3.13 14.27 6.35
N LEU A 12 4.25 14.04 5.64
CA LEU A 12 5.25 13.06 6.06
C LEU A 12 5.95 13.46 7.36
N GLU A 13 6.18 14.75 7.61
CA GLU A 13 6.70 15.25 8.89
C GLU A 13 5.71 14.89 10.02
N LYS A 14 4.41 15.20 9.87
CA LYS A 14 3.37 14.81 10.84
C LYS A 14 3.32 13.30 11.08
N ARG A 15 3.43 12.49 10.00
CA ARG A 15 3.48 11.03 10.11
C ARG A 15 4.70 10.55 10.89
N ASN A 16 5.85 11.18 10.70
CA ASN A 16 7.09 10.82 11.40
C ASN A 16 6.99 11.10 12.92
N GLU A 17 6.32 12.17 13.30
CA GLU A 17 6.11 12.59 14.69
C GLU A 17 4.96 11.83 15.39
N LEU A 18 4.16 11.07 14.64
CA LEU A 18 3.01 10.36 15.17
C LEU A 18 3.43 9.35 16.25
N ALA A 19 2.79 9.42 17.41
CA ALA A 19 2.95 8.45 18.48
C ALA A 19 2.13 7.16 18.22
N ASN A 20 2.51 6.07 18.90
CA ASN A 20 1.77 4.81 18.92
C ASN A 20 1.50 4.20 17.52
N LYS A 21 2.43 4.38 16.58
CA LYS A 21 2.30 3.88 15.20
C LYS A 21 2.04 2.37 15.14
N ARG A 22 2.64 1.60 16.05
CA ARG A 22 2.46 0.15 16.10
C ARG A 22 1.00 -0.23 16.41
N GLU A 23 0.42 0.36 17.46
CA GLU A 23 -0.98 0.11 17.84
C GLU A 23 -1.95 0.56 16.76
N LYS A 24 -1.69 1.74 16.15
CA LYS A 24 -2.47 2.26 15.03
C LYS A 24 -2.39 1.35 13.82
N SER A 25 -1.20 0.88 13.45
CA SER A 25 -1.00 -0.07 12.35
C SER A 25 -1.76 -1.37 12.60
N GLN A 26 -1.71 -1.89 13.82
CA GLN A 26 -2.45 -3.09 14.20
C GLN A 26 -3.95 -2.89 13.98
N LYS A 27 -4.54 -1.81 14.48
CA LYS A 27 -5.97 -1.49 14.31
C LYS A 27 -6.37 -1.37 12.85
N ILE A 28 -5.55 -0.70 12.02
CA ILE A 28 -5.76 -0.58 10.58
C ILE A 28 -5.77 -1.96 9.92
N CYS A 29 -4.76 -2.78 10.22
CA CYS A 29 -4.66 -4.14 9.67
C CYS A 29 -5.83 -5.03 10.10
N GLU A 30 -6.22 -5.01 11.37
CA GLU A 30 -7.38 -5.76 11.88
C GLU A 30 -8.67 -5.37 11.17
N THR A 31 -8.87 -4.09 10.87
CA THR A 31 -10.01 -3.61 10.08
C THR A 31 -10.03 -4.26 8.69
N VAL A 32 -8.89 -4.29 8.00
CA VAL A 32 -8.77 -4.94 6.67
C VAL A 32 -8.99 -6.44 6.76
N LEU A 33 -8.36 -7.12 7.72
CA LEU A 33 -8.45 -8.58 7.91
C LEU A 33 -9.88 -9.04 8.16
N ASN A 34 -10.70 -8.23 8.84
CA ASN A 34 -12.09 -8.54 9.12
C ASN A 34 -13.04 -8.27 7.94
N SER A 35 -12.58 -7.59 6.89
CA SER A 35 -13.39 -7.21 5.74
C SER A 35 -13.71 -8.39 4.82
N ASN A 36 -14.80 -8.29 4.08
CA ASN A 36 -15.15 -9.25 3.03
C ASN A 36 -14.17 -9.22 1.86
N VAL A 37 -13.60 -8.05 1.57
CA VAL A 37 -12.60 -7.88 0.52
C VAL A 37 -11.38 -8.74 0.79
N PHE A 38 -10.85 -8.73 2.03
CA PHE A 38 -9.72 -9.57 2.41
C PHE A 38 -10.10 -11.06 2.48
N LYS A 39 -11.23 -11.38 3.10
CA LYS A 39 -11.66 -12.79 3.28
C LYS A 39 -11.82 -13.51 1.95
N ASN A 40 -12.36 -12.83 0.94
CA ASN A 40 -12.62 -13.41 -0.39
C ASN A 40 -11.38 -13.41 -1.31
N ALA A 41 -10.37 -12.59 -1.03
CA ALA A 41 -9.14 -12.54 -1.82
C ALA A 41 -8.34 -13.83 -1.69
N LYS A 42 -7.90 -14.40 -2.81
CA LYS A 42 -7.00 -15.56 -2.90
C LYS A 42 -5.55 -15.12 -3.12
N THR A 43 -5.36 -14.06 -3.91
CA THR A 43 -4.06 -13.46 -4.21
C THR A 43 -4.03 -12.02 -3.71
N VAL A 44 -3.14 -11.72 -2.79
CA VAL A 44 -2.98 -10.40 -2.17
C VAL A 44 -1.63 -9.81 -2.56
N PHE A 45 -1.65 -8.64 -3.19
CA PHE A 45 -0.46 -7.86 -3.47
C PHE A 45 -0.30 -6.81 -2.37
N VAL A 46 0.74 -6.91 -1.56
CA VAL A 46 0.94 -6.11 -0.36
C VAL A 46 2.33 -5.48 -0.36
N TYR A 47 2.41 -4.18 -0.07
CA TYR A 47 3.71 -3.54 0.17
C TYR A 47 4.30 -3.99 1.51
N LEU A 48 5.62 -4.04 1.59
CA LEU A 48 6.34 -4.23 2.84
C LEU A 48 6.68 -2.86 3.40
N SER A 49 6.21 -2.60 4.62
CA SER A 49 6.30 -1.28 5.24
C SER A 49 7.74 -0.78 5.37
N PHE A 50 7.96 0.46 5.00
CA PHE A 50 9.24 1.17 5.07
C PHE A 50 9.04 2.59 5.60
N ASN A 51 10.00 3.14 6.33
CA ASN A 51 10.00 4.54 6.78
C ASN A 51 8.68 5.03 7.41
N ASN A 52 8.31 4.50 8.55
CA ASN A 52 7.10 4.95 9.28
C ASN A 52 5.78 4.81 8.49
N GLU A 53 5.69 3.94 7.50
CA GLU A 53 4.43 3.53 6.90
C GLU A 53 3.60 2.69 7.88
N VAL A 54 2.32 2.50 7.57
CA VAL A 54 1.50 1.52 8.29
C VAL A 54 2.15 0.15 8.14
N ASP A 55 2.43 -0.51 9.26
CA ASP A 55 3.07 -1.84 9.26
C ASP A 55 2.10 -2.89 8.73
N THR A 56 2.53 -3.59 7.68
CA THR A 56 1.74 -4.60 6.97
C THR A 56 2.06 -6.04 7.36
N ASN A 57 3.00 -6.28 8.28
CA ASN A 57 3.41 -7.63 8.67
C ASN A 57 2.23 -8.49 9.11
N LEU A 58 1.29 -7.92 9.87
CA LEU A 58 0.09 -8.64 10.33
C LEU A 58 -0.77 -9.14 9.16
N ILE A 59 -0.90 -8.36 8.07
CA ILE A 59 -1.62 -8.77 6.85
C ILE A 59 -0.86 -9.91 6.17
N VAL A 60 0.46 -9.78 6.01
CA VAL A 60 1.30 -10.78 5.36
C VAL A 60 1.24 -12.11 6.11
N GLU A 61 1.40 -12.09 7.43
CA GLU A 61 1.32 -13.28 8.29
C GLU A 61 -0.04 -13.97 8.17
N ASN A 62 -1.13 -13.20 8.23
CA ASN A 62 -2.48 -13.74 8.06
C ASN A 62 -2.72 -14.34 6.66
N CYS A 63 -2.15 -13.74 5.62
CA CYS A 63 -2.21 -14.32 4.28
C CYS A 63 -1.56 -15.71 4.25
N PHE A 64 -0.36 -15.86 4.80
CA PHE A 64 0.31 -17.15 4.86
C PHE A 64 -0.46 -18.17 5.70
N GLN A 65 -0.95 -17.78 6.88
CA GLN A 65 -1.74 -18.65 7.76
C GLN A 65 -3.02 -19.17 7.09
N GLN A 66 -3.63 -18.35 6.21
CA GLN A 66 -4.86 -18.70 5.48
C GLN A 66 -4.57 -19.34 4.12
N GLY A 67 -3.32 -19.60 3.76
CA GLY A 67 -2.94 -20.20 2.48
C GLY A 67 -3.21 -19.30 1.27
N LYS A 68 -3.29 -17.98 1.47
CA LYS A 68 -3.42 -17.01 0.38
C LYS A 68 -2.07 -16.81 -0.32
N LYS A 69 -2.10 -16.60 -1.64
CA LYS A 69 -0.91 -16.20 -2.39
C LYS A 69 -0.53 -14.76 -2.03
N VAL A 70 0.70 -14.57 -1.56
CA VAL A 70 1.25 -13.24 -1.22
C VAL A 70 2.17 -12.79 -2.34
N CYS A 71 1.94 -11.58 -2.84
CA CYS A 71 2.83 -10.91 -3.78
C CYS A 71 3.35 -9.61 -3.16
N VAL A 72 4.61 -9.29 -3.43
CA VAL A 72 5.26 -8.06 -2.98
C VAL A 72 5.78 -7.25 -4.16
N PRO A 73 5.89 -5.90 -4.05
CA PRO A 73 6.37 -5.07 -5.15
C PRO A 73 7.87 -5.24 -5.36
N VAL A 74 8.26 -5.42 -6.63
CA VAL A 74 9.63 -5.32 -7.08
C VAL A 74 9.70 -4.21 -8.13
N CYS A 75 10.39 -3.11 -7.76
CA CYS A 75 10.54 -1.96 -8.63
C CYS A 75 11.68 -2.20 -9.63
N LYS A 76 11.41 -1.97 -10.90
CA LYS A 76 12.36 -2.05 -12.01
C LYS A 76 12.70 -0.66 -12.55
N LYS A 77 13.62 -0.61 -13.52
CA LYS A 77 13.89 0.60 -14.31
C LYS A 77 12.61 1.10 -14.99
N ASP A 78 12.61 2.35 -15.43
CA ASP A 78 11.51 3.00 -16.16
C ASP A 78 10.17 3.02 -15.41
N CYS A 79 10.25 3.02 -14.06
CA CYS A 79 9.09 3.03 -13.16
C CYS A 79 8.11 1.86 -13.40
N ILE A 80 8.61 0.73 -13.85
CA ILE A 80 7.88 -0.54 -13.93
C ILE A 80 7.93 -1.23 -12.57
N MET A 81 6.83 -1.87 -12.20
CA MET A 81 6.70 -2.61 -10.94
C MET A 81 6.07 -3.97 -11.23
N ASP A 82 6.71 -5.03 -10.74
CA ASP A 82 6.15 -6.38 -10.77
C ASP A 82 5.58 -6.77 -9.41
N ALA A 83 4.55 -7.59 -9.42
CA ALA A 83 4.08 -8.32 -8.26
C ALA A 83 4.77 -9.68 -8.23
N VAL A 84 5.67 -9.89 -7.28
CA VAL A 84 6.44 -11.14 -7.17
C VAL A 84 5.90 -11.96 -6.02
N SER A 85 5.52 -13.21 -6.30
CA SER A 85 5.02 -14.13 -5.28
C SER A 85 6.14 -14.60 -4.36
N ILE A 86 5.88 -14.57 -3.05
CA ILE A 86 6.77 -15.07 -2.01
C ILE A 86 6.09 -16.20 -1.22
N GLN A 87 6.89 -17.14 -0.67
CA GLN A 87 6.39 -18.25 0.13
C GLN A 87 6.48 -17.97 1.63
N ASN A 88 7.45 -17.17 2.03
CA ASN A 88 7.65 -16.76 3.43
C ASN A 88 8.55 -15.51 3.51
N MET A 89 8.60 -14.87 4.67
CA MET A 89 9.41 -13.66 4.88
C MET A 89 10.92 -13.94 4.98
N ALA A 90 11.34 -15.20 5.21
CA ALA A 90 12.76 -15.55 5.23
C ALA A 90 13.41 -15.50 3.84
N ASP A 91 12.60 -15.44 2.77
CA ASP A 91 13.07 -15.29 1.39
C ASP A 91 13.37 -13.84 1.00
N MET A 92 13.22 -12.91 1.95
CA MET A 92 13.50 -11.51 1.73
C MET A 92 14.96 -11.15 2.05
N VAL A 93 15.48 -10.17 1.32
CA VAL A 93 16.76 -9.50 1.58
C VAL A 93 16.52 -8.00 1.65
N TYR A 94 17.38 -7.29 2.39
CA TYR A 94 17.29 -5.83 2.44
C TYR A 94 18.29 -5.22 1.46
N ASN A 95 17.80 -4.35 0.59
CA ASN A 95 18.65 -3.59 -0.31
C ASN A 95 19.41 -2.47 0.43
N ASN A 96 20.27 -1.74 -0.28
CA ASN A 96 21.09 -0.67 0.29
C ASN A 96 20.28 0.51 0.89
N TYR A 97 18.98 0.58 0.62
CA TYR A 97 18.06 1.58 1.17
C TYR A 97 17.26 1.05 2.36
N GLY A 98 17.48 -0.21 2.77
CA GLY A 98 16.72 -0.86 3.84
C GLY A 98 15.32 -1.33 3.42
N ILE A 99 15.05 -1.40 2.12
CA ILE A 99 13.78 -1.91 1.59
C ILE A 99 13.91 -3.42 1.42
N ALA A 100 12.92 -4.16 1.94
CA ALA A 100 12.86 -5.61 1.78
C ALA A 100 12.45 -5.98 0.35
N GLU A 101 13.23 -6.84 -0.30
CA GLU A 101 12.97 -7.36 -1.64
C GLU A 101 13.14 -8.89 -1.66
N PRO A 102 12.41 -9.63 -2.49
CA PRO A 102 12.59 -11.08 -2.58
C PRO A 102 13.97 -11.42 -3.17
N LYS A 103 14.63 -12.45 -2.61
CA LYS A 103 15.89 -13.00 -3.13
C LYS A 103 15.76 -13.47 -4.57
N ASP A 104 14.61 -14.07 -4.89
CA ASP A 104 14.24 -14.51 -6.24
C ASP A 104 13.02 -13.73 -6.72
N ALA A 105 13.22 -12.90 -7.73
CA ALA A 105 12.17 -12.10 -8.36
C ALA A 105 11.60 -12.76 -9.63
N SER A 106 11.85 -14.04 -9.87
CA SER A 106 11.37 -14.75 -11.07
C SER A 106 9.88 -15.09 -11.05
N ASN A 107 9.30 -15.24 -9.85
CA ASN A 107 7.91 -15.66 -9.66
C ASN A 107 6.92 -14.48 -9.82
N VAL A 108 6.94 -13.84 -10.99
CA VAL A 108 6.04 -12.73 -11.32
C VAL A 108 4.62 -13.25 -11.51
N VAL A 109 3.67 -12.59 -10.87
CA VAL A 109 2.22 -12.90 -10.97
C VAL A 109 1.56 -11.88 -11.90
N ASP A 110 0.73 -12.38 -12.82
CA ASP A 110 -0.04 -11.50 -13.69
C ASP A 110 -0.99 -10.64 -12.85
N LYS A 111 -1.04 -9.34 -13.15
CA LYS A 111 -1.92 -8.40 -12.45
C LYS A 111 -3.42 -8.74 -12.56
N GLN A 112 -3.81 -9.56 -13.55
CA GLN A 112 -5.18 -10.08 -13.68
C GLN A 112 -5.52 -11.17 -12.67
N ASP A 113 -4.50 -11.82 -12.08
CA ASP A 113 -4.65 -12.87 -11.08
C ASP A 113 -4.60 -12.33 -9.65
N ILE A 114 -4.53 -11.00 -9.48
CA ILE A 114 -4.51 -10.34 -8.18
C ILE A 114 -5.93 -9.90 -7.83
N ASP A 115 -6.40 -10.29 -6.64
CA ASP A 115 -7.73 -9.94 -6.13
C ASP A 115 -7.73 -8.65 -5.33
N LEU A 116 -6.69 -8.46 -4.50
CA LEU A 116 -6.56 -7.35 -3.58
C LEU A 116 -5.15 -6.75 -3.64
N ILE A 117 -5.08 -5.43 -3.75
CA ILE A 117 -3.84 -4.66 -3.63
C ILE A 117 -3.92 -3.81 -2.37
N ILE A 118 -3.00 -4.03 -1.44
CA ILE A 118 -2.76 -3.15 -0.29
C ILE A 118 -1.77 -2.08 -0.71
N VAL A 119 -2.17 -0.83 -0.63
CA VAL A 119 -1.51 0.30 -1.30
C VAL A 119 -0.93 1.28 -0.27
N PRO A 120 0.37 1.64 -0.36
CA PRO A 120 0.96 2.69 0.45
C PRO A 120 0.71 4.07 -0.16
N GLY A 121 0.90 5.12 0.64
CA GLY A 121 0.86 6.49 0.14
C GLY A 121 1.39 7.50 1.14
N SER A 122 1.59 8.73 0.66
CA SER A 122 2.04 9.85 1.50
C SER A 122 0.88 10.72 1.97
N VAL A 123 -0.08 11.01 1.10
CA VAL A 123 -1.22 11.89 1.38
C VAL A 123 -2.47 11.32 0.69
N PHE A 124 -3.61 11.51 1.31
CA PHE A 124 -4.91 11.05 0.82
C PHE A 124 -5.98 12.11 1.09
N ASP A 125 -7.14 11.99 0.43
CA ASP A 125 -8.32 12.79 0.70
C ASP A 125 -9.60 11.95 0.76
N HIS A 126 -10.71 12.61 1.08
CA HIS A 126 -12.02 11.96 1.17
C HIS A 126 -12.62 11.58 -0.19
N ASP A 127 -12.05 12.08 -1.30
CA ASP A 127 -12.43 11.70 -2.66
C ASP A 127 -11.69 10.46 -3.18
N LEU A 128 -11.01 9.74 -2.28
CA LEU A 128 -10.23 8.53 -2.58
C LEU A 128 -8.98 8.78 -3.43
N ASN A 129 -8.54 10.03 -3.53
CA ASN A 129 -7.29 10.35 -4.21
C ASN A 129 -6.10 9.96 -3.33
N ARG A 130 -5.01 9.58 -3.98
CA ARG A 130 -3.76 9.16 -3.35
C ARG A 130 -2.57 9.91 -3.95
N MET A 131 -1.74 10.44 -3.10
CA MET A 131 -0.42 10.93 -3.49
C MET A 131 0.65 9.95 -3.03
N GLY A 132 1.36 9.36 -3.98
CA GLY A 132 2.52 8.50 -3.69
C GLY A 132 3.81 9.30 -3.47
N TYR A 133 4.95 8.62 -3.57
CA TYR A 133 6.28 9.22 -3.37
C TYR A 133 6.86 9.90 -4.63
N GLY A 134 6.09 10.01 -5.71
CA GLY A 134 6.41 10.81 -6.89
C GLY A 134 7.02 10.04 -8.07
N LYS A 135 7.19 8.73 -7.99
CA LYS A 135 7.68 7.89 -9.09
C LYS A 135 6.58 7.29 -9.96
N GLY A 136 5.32 7.25 -9.47
CA GLY A 136 4.15 6.75 -10.20
C GLY A 136 4.13 5.24 -10.46
N TYR A 137 4.85 4.44 -9.68
CA TYR A 137 4.86 2.98 -9.82
C TYR A 137 3.46 2.38 -9.71
N TYR A 138 2.73 2.72 -8.66
CA TYR A 138 1.40 2.18 -8.41
C TYR A 138 0.37 2.64 -9.45
N ASP A 139 0.40 3.92 -9.84
CA ASP A 139 -0.55 4.45 -10.83
C ASP A 139 -0.41 3.75 -12.18
N ARG A 140 0.84 3.49 -12.62
CA ARG A 140 1.09 2.68 -13.82
C ARG A 140 0.67 1.22 -13.64
N TYR A 141 0.92 0.65 -12.46
CA TYR A 141 0.56 -0.74 -12.17
C TYR A 141 -0.95 -0.95 -12.20
N PHE A 142 -1.73 0.02 -11.73
CA PHE A 142 -3.19 -0.07 -11.68
C PHE A 142 -3.86 -0.08 -13.05
N VAL A 143 -3.19 0.42 -14.09
CA VAL A 143 -3.75 0.40 -15.45
C VAL A 143 -4.01 -1.03 -15.90
N GLY A 144 -5.28 -1.35 -16.13
CA GLY A 144 -5.74 -2.66 -16.60
C GLY A 144 -5.84 -3.75 -15.52
N THR A 145 -5.59 -3.49 -14.23
CA THR A 145 -5.91 -4.44 -13.16
C THR A 145 -7.37 -4.37 -12.75
N LYS A 146 -7.94 -5.52 -12.35
CA LYS A 146 -9.29 -5.64 -11.78
C LYS A 146 -9.28 -5.68 -10.26
N ALA A 147 -8.11 -5.79 -9.66
CA ALA A 147 -7.93 -5.92 -8.23
C ALA A 147 -8.58 -4.77 -7.44
N LYS A 148 -9.13 -5.08 -6.28
CA LYS A 148 -9.58 -4.07 -5.32
C LYS A 148 -8.35 -3.35 -4.74
N ARG A 149 -8.35 -2.02 -4.75
CA ARG A 149 -7.26 -1.18 -4.22
C ARG A 149 -7.66 -0.64 -2.87
N VAL A 150 -7.04 -1.12 -1.81
CA VAL A 150 -7.25 -0.68 -0.43
C VAL A 150 -5.98 0.00 0.06
N ALA A 151 -6.05 1.30 0.29
CA ALA A 151 -4.92 2.05 0.83
C ALA A 151 -4.91 2.00 2.36
N LEU A 152 -3.71 1.90 2.94
CA LEU A 152 -3.52 2.05 4.38
C LEU A 152 -2.85 3.38 4.68
N ALA A 153 -3.41 4.12 5.61
CA ALA A 153 -2.91 5.42 6.02
C ALA A 153 -3.10 5.63 7.52
N PHE A 154 -2.24 6.42 8.14
CA PHE A 154 -2.60 7.02 9.43
C PHE A 154 -3.53 8.20 9.19
N ASP A 155 -4.43 8.46 10.13
CA ASP A 155 -5.45 9.50 9.99
C ASP A 155 -4.85 10.90 9.69
N VAL A 156 -3.66 11.19 10.21
CA VAL A 156 -2.90 12.42 9.93
C VAL A 156 -2.53 12.61 8.46
N GLN A 157 -2.64 11.57 7.63
CA GLN A 157 -2.37 11.62 6.19
C GLN A 157 -3.60 12.01 5.37
N ILE A 158 -4.79 12.02 6.00
CA ILE A 158 -6.03 12.41 5.34
C ILE A 158 -6.16 13.93 5.34
N GLN A 159 -6.42 14.51 4.17
CA GLN A 159 -6.69 15.92 4.02
C GLN A 159 -8.19 16.16 3.88
N ASN A 160 -8.70 17.20 4.53
CA ASN A 160 -10.09 17.62 4.39
C ASN A 160 -10.38 18.23 3.03
N GLU A 161 -9.40 18.96 2.48
CA GLU A 161 -9.49 19.55 1.14
C GLU A 161 -8.97 18.57 0.08
N PRO A 162 -9.53 18.59 -1.15
CA PRO A 162 -9.04 17.77 -2.23
C PRO A 162 -7.55 17.97 -2.49
N ILE A 163 -6.81 16.89 -2.63
CA ILE A 163 -5.39 16.96 -2.95
C ILE A 163 -5.18 17.20 -4.45
N PRO A 164 -4.06 17.83 -4.86
CA PRO A 164 -3.77 17.99 -6.27
C PRO A 164 -3.60 16.64 -6.99
N VAL A 165 -4.41 16.37 -8.00
CA VAL A 165 -4.35 15.17 -8.84
C VAL A 165 -3.84 15.48 -10.23
N GLY A 166 -3.21 14.50 -10.87
CA GLY A 166 -2.78 14.56 -12.28
C GLY A 166 -3.64 13.62 -13.13
N GLU A 167 -3.48 13.72 -14.44
CA GLU A 167 -4.23 12.93 -15.43
C GLU A 167 -4.09 11.41 -15.24
N TYR A 168 -2.94 10.95 -14.73
CA TYR A 168 -2.61 9.54 -14.57
C TYR A 168 -2.79 9.02 -13.13
N ASP A 169 -3.17 9.89 -12.20
CA ASP A 169 -3.39 9.49 -10.81
C ASP A 169 -4.66 8.64 -10.71
N VAL A 170 -4.56 7.46 -10.07
CA VAL A 170 -5.67 6.49 -9.98
C VAL A 170 -6.24 6.48 -8.57
N LYS A 171 -7.56 6.64 -8.46
CA LYS A 171 -8.27 6.61 -7.17
C LYS A 171 -8.22 5.23 -6.52
N MET A 172 -8.23 5.23 -5.19
CA MET A 172 -8.42 4.02 -4.39
C MET A 172 -9.90 3.60 -4.42
N HIS A 173 -10.19 2.35 -4.07
CA HIS A 173 -11.56 1.91 -3.81
C HIS A 173 -11.91 2.12 -2.33
N CYS A 174 -10.91 2.07 -1.48
CA CYS A 174 -11.04 2.29 -0.04
C CYS A 174 -9.73 2.81 0.55
N ILE A 175 -9.83 3.63 1.58
CA ILE A 175 -8.73 4.05 2.43
C ILE A 175 -9.10 3.69 3.87
N VAL A 176 -8.22 2.98 4.57
CA VAL A 176 -8.43 2.56 5.96
C VAL A 176 -7.42 3.27 6.85
N THR A 177 -7.92 3.95 7.87
CA THR A 177 -7.11 4.56 8.93
C THR A 177 -7.44 3.93 10.30
N GLU A 178 -6.72 4.32 11.33
CA GLU A 178 -7.03 3.90 12.71
C GLU A 178 -8.37 4.46 13.25
N ASN A 179 -8.96 5.46 12.57
CA ASN A 179 -10.17 6.13 13.02
C ASN A 179 -11.37 5.98 12.07
N GLN A 180 -11.13 5.75 10.77
CA GLN A 180 -12.19 5.77 9.77
C GLN A 180 -11.90 4.86 8.58
N ILE A 181 -12.96 4.53 7.85
CA ILE A 181 -12.93 3.89 6.54
C ILE A 181 -13.54 4.88 5.55
N ILE A 182 -12.82 5.20 4.48
CA ILE A 182 -13.28 6.07 3.39
C ILE A 182 -13.48 5.18 2.17
N GLY A 183 -14.69 5.15 1.60
CA GLY A 183 -15.06 4.25 0.50
C GLY A 183 -15.61 2.90 0.98
N GLU A 184 -15.57 1.88 0.13
CA GLU A 184 -16.18 0.56 0.36
C GLU A 184 -15.08 -0.50 0.59
N LEU A 185 -15.12 -1.13 1.75
CA LEU A 185 -14.20 -2.18 2.19
C LEU A 185 -14.87 -3.57 2.25
#